data_6a93025a6302ca5926c5226ecd42a2cb
#
_entry.id   6a93025a6302ca5926c5226ecd42a2cb
#
_cell.length_a   1.000
_cell.length_b   1.000
_cell.length_c   1.000
_cell.angle_alpha   90.00
_cell.angle_beta   90.00
_cell.angle_gamma   90.00
#
_symmetry.space_group_name_H-M   'P 1'
#
loop_
_entity.id
_entity.type
_entity.pdbx_description
1 polymer ?
#
loop_
_entity_poly.entity_id
_entity_poly.type
_entity_poly.pdbx_seq_one_letter_code
_entity_poly.pdbx_strand_id
1 'polypeptide(L)'
;MDAPLFTRTNFQPVFAANSKGEYQLMDFLALHDRNFVHAAYVAILHREPDPDGAAYYVEQVRSGESKARLLAQIMRSDEAKKHRTVIHGIESHLRVTRLCELPFVGRFLSAVLFLANVNSHLRDLRVLENHVIRIAEEAQALHEANMRKLRSLLK
;
A
#
# COMPACT_ATOMS: atom_id res chain seq x y z
N MET A 1 -19.90 30.92 11.61
CA MET A 1 -19.00 29.99 12.37
C MET A 1 -19.23 28.61 11.79
N ASP A 2 -18.48 28.29 10.76
CA ASP A 2 -18.71 27.11 9.92
C ASP A 2 -17.76 26.01 10.37
N ALA A 3 -18.31 24.97 10.98
CA ALA A 3 -17.56 23.78 11.30
C ALA A 3 -17.20 23.04 9.99
N PRO A 4 -15.95 22.64 9.75
CA PRO A 4 -15.58 21.94 8.54
C PRO A 4 -16.24 20.55 8.53
N LEU A 5 -17.09 20.32 7.51
CA LEU A 5 -17.83 19.07 7.27
C LEU A 5 -16.96 17.86 6.86
N PHE A 6 -15.65 17.99 6.91
CA PHE A 6 -14.70 16.90 6.73
C PHE A 6 -13.93 16.67 8.01
N THR A 7 -14.52 15.95 8.95
CA THR A 7 -13.71 15.22 9.92
C THR A 7 -12.79 14.29 9.13
N ARG A 8 -11.49 14.62 9.09
CA ARG A 8 -10.45 13.70 8.71
C ARG A 8 -10.65 12.43 9.56
N THR A 9 -11.22 11.40 8.97
CA THR A 9 -11.06 10.05 9.50
C THR A 9 -9.55 9.79 9.46
N ASN A 10 -8.88 10.01 10.57
CA ASN A 10 -7.52 9.56 10.80
C ASN A 10 -7.56 8.03 10.82
N PHE A 11 -7.63 7.42 9.64
CA PHE A 11 -7.15 6.07 9.44
C PHE A 11 -5.61 6.16 9.48
N GLN A 12 -5.09 6.33 10.67
CA GLN A 12 -3.71 5.96 10.94
C GLN A 12 -3.76 4.47 11.28
N PRO A 13 -3.33 3.57 10.40
CA PRO A 13 -2.90 2.27 10.85
C PRO A 13 -1.75 2.59 11.81
N VAL A 14 -1.93 2.26 13.07
CA VAL A 14 -0.87 2.39 14.08
C VAL A 14 0.17 1.35 13.70
N PHE A 15 1.09 1.74 12.83
CA PHE A 15 2.29 0.95 12.60
C PHE A 15 3.15 1.13 13.85
N ALA A 16 3.08 0.17 14.76
CA ALA A 16 3.87 0.20 15.97
C ALA A 16 5.33 -0.10 15.61
N ALA A 17 6.20 0.89 15.79
CA ALA A 17 7.63 0.67 15.69
C ALA A 17 8.04 -0.46 16.64
N ASN A 18 8.63 -1.53 16.13
CA ASN A 18 9.11 -2.63 16.95
C ASN A 18 10.45 -2.24 17.58
N SER A 19 10.55 -2.31 18.91
CA SER A 19 11.76 -2.00 19.65
C SER A 19 12.96 -2.87 19.26
N LYS A 20 12.74 -4.02 18.63
CA LYS A 20 13.80 -4.92 18.13
C LYS A 20 14.28 -4.58 16.72
N GLY A 21 13.62 -3.68 15.99
CA GLY A 21 13.94 -3.36 14.59
C GLY A 21 13.73 -4.53 13.61
N GLU A 22 12.94 -5.53 13.98
CA GLU A 22 12.63 -6.70 13.16
C GLU A 22 11.18 -6.67 12.69
N TYR A 23 10.95 -6.81 11.38
CA TYR A 23 9.63 -6.74 10.75
C TYR A 23 9.45 -7.88 9.74
N GLN A 24 8.20 -8.20 9.43
CA GLN A 24 7.86 -9.11 8.33
C GLN A 24 7.53 -8.28 7.08
N LEU A 25 7.95 -8.76 5.91
CA LEU A 25 7.61 -8.09 4.65
C LEU A 25 6.09 -7.90 4.47
N MET A 26 5.30 -8.88 4.91
CA MET A 26 3.83 -8.85 4.80
C MET A 26 3.19 -7.69 5.56
N ASP A 27 3.80 -7.24 6.67
CA ASP A 27 3.30 -6.11 7.45
C ASP A 27 3.26 -4.82 6.61
N PHE A 28 4.24 -4.66 5.71
CA PHE A 28 4.30 -3.53 4.78
C PHE A 28 3.43 -3.73 3.54
N LEU A 29 3.38 -4.94 2.98
CA LEU A 29 2.62 -5.21 1.76
C LEU A 29 1.11 -4.99 1.95
N ALA A 30 0.61 -5.21 3.16
CA ALA A 30 -0.79 -4.98 3.53
C ALA A 30 -1.17 -3.49 3.57
N LEU A 31 -0.20 -2.58 3.68
CA LEU A 31 -0.44 -1.15 3.73
C LEU A 31 -0.55 -0.54 2.33
N HIS A 32 -1.29 0.57 2.19
CA HIS A 32 -1.51 1.23 0.92
C HIS A 32 -0.99 2.67 0.93
N ASP A 33 -0.56 3.16 -0.23
CA ASP A 33 -0.19 4.55 -0.51
C ASP A 33 0.65 5.19 0.61
N ARG A 34 0.11 6.25 1.21
CA ARG A 34 0.77 7.03 2.26
C ARG A 34 1.09 6.21 3.51
N ASN A 35 0.22 5.27 3.86
CA ASN A 35 0.42 4.44 5.06
C ASN A 35 1.62 3.50 4.87
N PHE A 36 1.80 2.96 3.67
CA PHE A 36 3.00 2.18 3.33
C PHE A 36 4.27 3.02 3.44
N VAL A 37 4.28 4.23 2.86
CA VAL A 37 5.46 5.11 2.88
C VAL A 37 5.79 5.54 4.30
N HIS A 38 4.78 5.94 5.08
CA HIS A 38 4.94 6.30 6.50
C HIS A 38 5.55 5.15 7.30
N ALA A 39 4.97 3.94 7.18
CA ALA A 39 5.46 2.75 7.88
C ALA A 39 6.91 2.41 7.49
N ALA A 40 7.26 2.51 6.21
CA ALA A 40 8.60 2.26 5.72
C ALA A 40 9.62 3.25 6.32
N TYR A 41 9.30 4.54 6.36
CA TYR A 41 10.17 5.55 6.96
C TYR A 41 10.34 5.35 8.46
N VAL A 42 9.24 5.17 9.20
CA VAL A 42 9.28 4.95 10.65
C VAL A 42 10.05 3.68 11.02
N ALA A 43 9.85 2.59 10.28
CA ALA A 43 10.52 1.32 10.56
C ALA A 43 12.00 1.31 10.17
N ILE A 44 12.36 1.91 9.02
CA ILE A 44 13.71 1.80 8.46
C ILE A 44 14.58 3.00 8.82
N LEU A 45 14.02 4.22 8.77
CA LEU A 45 14.75 5.47 9.00
C LEU A 45 14.52 6.06 10.40
N HIS A 46 13.59 5.49 11.17
CA HIS A 46 13.24 5.92 12.53
C HIS A 46 12.80 7.40 12.60
N ARG A 47 12.20 7.89 11.52
CA ARG A 47 11.65 9.26 11.43
C ARG A 47 10.42 9.32 10.54
N GLU A 48 9.68 10.39 10.63
CA GLU A 48 8.60 10.72 9.70
C GLU A 48 9.16 11.04 8.30
N PRO A 49 8.42 10.70 7.23
CA PRO A 49 8.79 11.09 5.89
C PRO A 49 8.68 12.62 5.73
N ASP A 50 9.69 13.23 5.13
CA ASP A 50 9.63 14.59 4.65
C ASP A 50 8.63 14.73 3.49
N PRO A 51 8.05 15.92 3.25
CA PRO A 51 7.01 16.08 2.23
C PRO A 51 7.41 15.63 0.83
N ASP A 52 8.65 15.91 0.41
CA ASP A 52 9.16 15.58 -0.91
C ASP A 52 9.40 14.06 -1.04
N GLY A 53 10.02 13.45 -0.03
CA GLY A 53 10.22 12.00 0.02
C GLY A 53 8.90 11.25 0.06
N ALA A 54 7.92 11.74 0.86
CA ALA A 54 6.59 11.16 0.90
C ALA A 54 5.90 11.21 -0.47
N ALA A 55 5.94 12.37 -1.14
CA ALA A 55 5.34 12.55 -2.46
C ALA A 55 5.98 11.62 -3.50
N TYR A 56 7.31 11.55 -3.52
CA TYR A 56 8.06 10.69 -4.43
C TYR A 56 7.67 9.20 -4.27
N TYR A 57 7.74 8.67 -3.05
CA TYR A 57 7.46 7.24 -2.83
C TYR A 57 5.97 6.89 -3.00
N VAL A 58 5.06 7.79 -2.65
CA VAL A 58 3.62 7.60 -2.91
C VAL A 58 3.36 7.52 -4.40
N GLU A 59 3.99 8.37 -5.21
CA GLU A 59 3.86 8.33 -6.67
C GLU A 59 4.41 7.03 -7.25
N GLN A 60 5.56 6.53 -6.76
CA GLN A 60 6.11 5.25 -7.16
C GLN A 60 5.14 4.08 -6.84
N VAL A 61 4.50 4.09 -5.65
CA VAL A 61 3.50 3.08 -5.30
C VAL A 61 2.30 3.14 -6.24
N ARG A 62 1.82 4.34 -6.58
CA ARG A 62 0.67 4.56 -7.46
C ARG A 62 0.97 4.22 -8.93
N SER A 63 2.19 4.40 -9.37
CA SER A 63 2.64 3.98 -10.70
C SER A 63 2.83 2.46 -10.82
N GLY A 64 2.60 1.71 -9.74
CA GLY A 64 2.68 0.25 -9.74
C GLY A 64 4.06 -0.32 -9.43
N GLU A 65 5.01 0.50 -8.95
CA GLU A 65 6.32 -0.02 -8.54
C GLU A 65 6.17 -0.98 -7.35
N SER A 66 6.98 -2.01 -7.34
CA SER A 66 6.94 -3.04 -6.30
C SER A 66 7.28 -2.47 -4.92
N LYS A 67 6.38 -2.60 -3.95
CA LYS A 67 6.61 -2.18 -2.56
C LYS A 67 7.88 -2.80 -1.98
N ALA A 68 8.17 -4.07 -2.30
CA ALA A 68 9.39 -4.72 -1.84
C ALA A 68 10.66 -4.08 -2.43
N ARG A 69 10.63 -3.61 -3.68
CA ARG A 69 11.73 -2.85 -4.28
C ARG A 69 11.92 -1.50 -3.62
N LEU A 70 10.82 -0.79 -3.34
CA LEU A 70 10.87 0.50 -2.66
C LEU A 70 11.44 0.35 -1.25
N LEU A 71 11.02 -0.67 -0.48
CA LEU A 71 11.62 -0.99 0.83
C LEU A 71 13.12 -1.26 0.70
N ALA A 72 13.53 -2.09 -0.27
CA ALA A 72 14.94 -2.38 -0.51
C ALA A 72 15.75 -1.14 -0.92
N GLN A 73 15.14 -0.21 -1.64
CA GLN A 73 15.75 1.08 -1.99
C GLN A 73 16.00 1.93 -0.75
N ILE A 74 14.98 2.08 0.12
CA ILE A 74 15.10 2.82 1.38
C ILE A 74 16.16 2.18 2.28
N MET A 75 16.17 0.85 2.42
CA MET A 75 17.16 0.11 3.23
C MET A 75 18.60 0.28 2.77
N ARG A 76 18.83 0.58 1.49
CA ARG A 76 20.18 0.82 0.94
C ARG A 76 20.73 2.21 1.22
N SER A 77 19.89 3.14 1.68
CA SER A 77 20.33 4.49 2.01
C SER A 77 21.37 4.47 3.15
N ASP A 78 22.24 5.47 3.17
CA ASP A 78 23.23 5.59 4.25
C ASP A 78 22.62 5.89 5.60
N GLU A 79 21.43 6.49 5.60
CA GLU A 79 20.63 6.72 6.80
C GLU A 79 20.12 5.39 7.38
N ALA A 80 19.53 4.53 6.55
CA ALA A 80 19.01 3.22 6.98
C ALA A 80 20.10 2.29 7.54
N LYS A 81 21.30 2.32 6.98
CA LYS A 81 22.45 1.51 7.45
C LYS A 81 22.81 1.76 8.92
N LYS A 82 22.49 2.95 9.45
CA LYS A 82 22.74 3.32 10.85
C LYS A 82 21.80 2.60 11.81
N HIS A 83 20.60 2.26 11.36
CA HIS A 83 19.52 1.72 12.22
C HIS A 83 19.45 0.19 12.24
N ARG A 84 20.14 -0.50 11.32
CA ARG A 84 20.21 -1.97 11.25
C ARG A 84 18.87 -2.69 11.25
N THR A 85 17.86 -2.07 10.67
CA THR A 85 16.51 -2.68 10.57
C THR A 85 16.55 -3.93 9.68
N VAL A 86 15.91 -5.01 10.13
CA VAL A 86 15.80 -6.28 9.41
C VAL A 86 14.36 -6.50 8.99
N ILE A 87 14.15 -6.74 7.69
CA ILE A 87 12.84 -7.11 7.13
C ILE A 87 12.91 -8.54 6.62
N HIS A 88 12.32 -9.47 7.36
CA HIS A 88 12.30 -10.88 7.00
C HIS A 88 11.47 -11.12 5.74
N GLY A 89 11.98 -11.95 4.84
CA GLY A 89 11.31 -12.30 3.58
C GLY A 89 11.56 -11.36 2.40
N ILE A 90 12.19 -10.20 2.60
CA ILE A 90 12.43 -9.24 1.52
C ILE A 90 13.39 -9.79 0.46
N GLU A 91 14.47 -10.46 0.87
CA GLU A 91 15.45 -10.98 -0.07
C GLU A 91 14.91 -12.14 -0.91
N SER A 92 14.18 -13.07 -0.31
CA SER A 92 13.54 -14.17 -1.04
C SER A 92 12.55 -13.64 -2.06
N HIS A 93 11.72 -12.66 -1.69
CA HIS A 93 10.78 -12.00 -2.58
C HIS A 93 11.48 -11.32 -3.75
N LEU A 94 12.53 -10.56 -3.50
CA LEU A 94 13.32 -9.87 -4.54
C LEU A 94 14.05 -10.86 -5.48
N ARG A 95 14.53 -12.00 -4.98
CA ARG A 95 15.14 -13.04 -5.83
C ARG A 95 14.13 -13.64 -6.78
N VAL A 96 12.93 -13.99 -6.30
CA VAL A 96 11.85 -14.52 -7.14
C VAL A 96 11.43 -13.49 -8.20
N THR A 97 11.26 -12.23 -7.81
CA THR A 97 10.89 -11.16 -8.74
C THR A 97 11.95 -10.98 -9.84
N ARG A 98 13.24 -10.97 -9.48
CA ARG A 98 14.34 -10.88 -10.47
C ARG A 98 14.39 -12.08 -11.41
N LEU A 99 14.10 -13.29 -10.90
CA LEU A 99 14.07 -14.49 -11.71
C LEU A 99 12.93 -14.42 -12.75
N CYS A 100 11.78 -13.87 -12.37
CA CYS A 100 10.65 -13.65 -13.28
C CYS A 100 10.93 -12.57 -14.35
N GLU A 101 11.90 -11.68 -14.14
CA GLU A 101 12.28 -10.63 -15.09
C GLU A 101 13.27 -11.10 -16.17
N LEU A 102 13.88 -12.28 -16.03
CA LEU A 102 14.76 -12.83 -17.07
C LEU A 102 13.99 -13.13 -18.34
N PRO A 103 14.45 -12.66 -19.53
CA PRO A 103 13.65 -12.62 -20.75
C PRO A 103 13.19 -14.00 -21.25
N PHE A 104 13.91 -15.07 -20.97
CA PHE A 104 13.53 -16.43 -21.39
C PHE A 104 12.91 -17.26 -20.26
N VAL A 105 13.52 -17.23 -19.07
CA VAL A 105 13.06 -17.99 -17.89
C VAL A 105 11.84 -17.34 -17.29
N GLY A 106 11.80 -16.00 -17.23
CA GLY A 106 10.72 -15.24 -16.64
C GLY A 106 9.39 -15.42 -17.38
N ARG A 107 9.40 -15.42 -18.71
CA ARG A 107 8.17 -15.62 -19.51
C ARG A 107 7.59 -17.01 -19.33
N PHE A 108 8.43 -18.03 -19.26
CA PHE A 108 7.96 -19.41 -19.03
C PHE A 108 7.49 -19.58 -17.58
N LEU A 109 8.26 -19.13 -16.61
CA LEU A 109 7.94 -19.24 -15.19
C LEU A 109 6.70 -18.42 -14.81
N SER A 110 6.57 -17.20 -15.34
CA SER A 110 5.37 -16.37 -15.12
C SER A 110 4.13 -16.99 -15.75
N ALA A 111 4.23 -17.60 -16.94
CA ALA A 111 3.13 -18.31 -17.57
C ALA A 111 2.69 -19.53 -16.73
N VAL A 112 3.62 -20.32 -16.21
CA VAL A 112 3.33 -21.48 -15.37
C VAL A 112 2.73 -21.04 -14.04
N LEU A 113 3.29 -20.03 -13.38
CA LEU A 113 2.76 -19.49 -12.14
C LEU A 113 1.37 -18.84 -12.33
N PHE A 114 1.17 -18.15 -13.45
CA PHE A 114 -0.13 -17.59 -13.80
C PHE A 114 -1.18 -18.69 -14.01
N LEU A 115 -0.87 -19.74 -14.78
CA LEU A 115 -1.75 -20.86 -15.00
C LEU A 115 -2.06 -21.64 -13.72
N ALA A 116 -1.06 -21.84 -12.86
CA ALA A 116 -1.24 -22.49 -11.57
C ALA A 116 -2.15 -21.70 -10.60
N ASN A 117 -2.11 -20.36 -10.69
CA ASN A 117 -2.86 -19.48 -9.80
C ASN A 117 -4.03 -18.76 -10.46
N VAL A 118 -4.37 -19.08 -11.71
CA VAL A 118 -5.43 -18.39 -12.46
C VAL A 118 -6.77 -18.36 -11.70
N ASN A 119 -7.12 -19.46 -11.04
CA ASN A 119 -8.37 -19.55 -10.30
C ASN A 119 -8.39 -18.68 -9.03
N SER A 120 -7.24 -18.46 -8.37
CA SER A 120 -7.14 -17.54 -7.24
C SER A 120 -7.22 -16.09 -7.73
N HIS A 121 -6.49 -15.74 -8.78
CA HIS A 121 -6.57 -14.40 -9.38
C HIS A 121 -7.97 -14.03 -9.86
N LEU A 122 -8.70 -14.97 -10.48
CA LEU A 122 -10.09 -14.75 -10.87
C LEU A 122 -11.03 -14.59 -9.67
N ARG A 123 -10.75 -15.25 -8.56
CA ARG A 123 -11.50 -15.03 -7.30
C ARG A 123 -11.22 -13.64 -6.73
N ASP A 124 -9.96 -13.27 -6.66
CA ASP A 124 -9.53 -11.98 -6.12
C ASP A 124 -10.11 -10.81 -6.94
N LEU A 125 -10.12 -10.94 -8.27
CA LEU A 125 -10.74 -9.95 -9.16
C LEU A 125 -12.25 -9.82 -8.91
N ARG A 126 -12.97 -10.94 -8.74
CA ARG A 126 -14.40 -10.91 -8.41
C ARG A 126 -14.68 -10.28 -7.04
N VAL A 127 -13.82 -10.56 -6.05
CA VAL A 127 -13.92 -9.94 -4.73
C VAL A 127 -13.71 -8.42 -4.83
N LEU A 128 -12.70 -7.98 -5.59
CA LEU A 128 -12.44 -6.57 -5.83
C LEU A 128 -13.59 -5.89 -6.58
N GLU A 129 -14.14 -6.51 -7.61
CA GLU A 129 -15.29 -6.01 -8.35
C GLU A 129 -16.49 -5.79 -7.43
N ASN A 130 -16.86 -6.80 -6.64
CA ASN A 130 -17.96 -6.70 -5.68
C ASN A 130 -17.70 -5.61 -4.61
N HIS A 131 -16.44 -5.45 -4.21
CA HIS A 131 -16.07 -4.43 -3.22
C HIS A 131 -16.19 -3.02 -3.80
N VAL A 132 -15.75 -2.82 -5.03
CA VAL A 132 -15.87 -1.53 -5.75
C VAL A 132 -17.33 -1.16 -5.97
N ILE A 133 -18.17 -2.13 -6.40
CA ILE A 133 -19.62 -1.90 -6.59
C ILE A 133 -20.25 -1.49 -5.27
N ARG A 134 -19.97 -2.20 -4.19
CA ARG A 134 -20.53 -1.87 -2.86
C ARG A 134 -20.13 -0.46 -2.39
N ILE A 135 -18.85 -0.09 -2.56
CA ILE A 135 -18.40 1.26 -2.20
C ILE A 135 -19.12 2.33 -3.05
N ALA A 136 -19.31 2.06 -4.34
CA ALA A 136 -20.02 2.97 -5.23
C ALA A 136 -21.50 3.14 -4.80
N GLU A 137 -22.18 2.07 -4.43
CA GLU A 137 -23.56 2.10 -3.92
C GLU A 137 -23.67 2.86 -2.60
N GLU A 138 -22.74 2.61 -1.65
CA GLU A 138 -22.67 3.33 -0.38
C GLU A 138 -22.43 4.84 -0.60
N ALA A 139 -21.53 5.19 -1.52
CA ALA A 139 -21.25 6.59 -1.86
C ALA A 139 -22.47 7.28 -2.50
N GLN A 140 -23.19 6.59 -3.39
CA GLN A 140 -24.42 7.11 -3.99
C GLN A 140 -25.52 7.32 -2.94
N ALA A 141 -25.75 6.34 -2.06
CA ALA A 141 -26.71 6.44 -0.98
C ALA A 141 -26.41 7.63 -0.05
N LEU A 142 -25.14 7.82 0.29
CA LEU A 142 -24.69 8.95 1.10
C LEU A 142 -24.94 10.30 0.39
N HIS A 143 -24.64 10.36 -0.90
CA HIS A 143 -24.87 11.55 -1.71
C HIS A 143 -26.36 11.91 -1.77
N GLU A 144 -27.22 10.94 -2.02
CA GLU A 144 -28.68 11.15 -2.03
C GLU A 144 -29.22 11.60 -0.67
N ALA A 145 -28.72 10.99 0.43
CA ALA A 145 -29.11 11.38 1.78
C ALA A 145 -28.72 12.84 2.07
N ASN A 146 -27.53 13.25 1.68
CA ASN A 146 -27.06 14.63 1.82
C ASN A 146 -27.89 15.60 0.97
N MET A 147 -28.24 15.23 -0.26
CA MET A 147 -29.09 16.06 -1.13
C MET A 147 -30.48 16.20 -0.59
N ARG A 148 -31.08 15.16 0.00
CA ARG A 148 -32.40 15.25 0.66
C ARG A 148 -32.33 16.19 1.86
N LYS A 149 -31.30 16.11 2.69
CA LYS A 149 -31.07 16.98 3.83
C LYS A 149 -30.93 18.45 3.43
N LEU A 150 -30.16 18.73 2.38
CA LEU A 150 -30.02 20.09 1.84
C LEU A 150 -31.35 20.65 1.32
N ARG A 151 -32.16 19.85 0.61
CA ARG A 151 -33.49 20.26 0.14
C ARG A 151 -34.47 20.56 1.29
N SER A 152 -34.32 19.86 2.42
CA SER A 152 -35.18 20.12 3.60
C SER A 152 -34.81 21.40 4.35
N LEU A 153 -33.54 21.86 4.25
CA LEU A 153 -33.07 23.10 4.86
C LEU A 153 -33.36 24.34 4.02
N LEU A 154 -33.69 24.18 2.74
CA LEU A 154 -34.01 25.27 1.79
C LEU A 154 -35.50 25.53 1.66
N LYS A 155 -36.35 24.82 2.39
CA LYS A 155 -37.82 25.07 2.55
C LYS A 155 -38.10 25.76 3.88
#